data_6bc4c1c38ea77b0a19527befce8ec97a
#
_entry.id   6bc4c1c38ea77b0a19527befce8ec97a
#
_cell.length_a   1.000
_cell.length_b   1.000
_cell.length_c   1.000
_cell.angle_alpha   90.00
_cell.angle_beta   90.00
_cell.angle_gamma   90.00
#
_symmetry.space_group_name_H-M   'P 1'
#
loop_
_entity.id
_entity.type
_entity.pdbx_description
1 polymer ?
#
loop_
_entity_poly.entity_id
_entity_poly.type
_entity_poly.pdbx_seq_one_letter_code
_entity_poly.pdbx_strand_id
1 'polypeptide(L)'
;MSINVIGIGLDGVVGLNESVRKIVERATVLVGSDRHLRYFPNHSAEIIVLEDILETIVEIRQHLDIPNSCIVVLTSGDPLFFGLGRLLVTHFPPEKLRFYPHLSSVQLAFSRLKIPWQDAKIISVHGRSMDELIQALQQGIEKIAVLTDNTHTPKAIANLLLALDLPIDYHFWVCENIGSEDERVQQWSIDEAKQEIFAPLNVVVLLRQGKLANQSVDLTNLPWLGIPDSYFFTYDDRPGLMTKREIRVLILAELGLQPGQVIWDIGAGSGSVSVEIARLFSDSTVYAIEKTAAGTSLIEENCRRFQVNNVVSIHGNAPDILHHLRPPHRIFIGGSSGKLRNILGVCGMRMLPGGMIVLAFTSLENLHTALSWVEERKKSDRSWNYRLLQVQLSRSIPIANLTRFTPLNPVNIMIISS
;
A
#
# COMPACT_ATOMS: atom_id res chain seq x y z
N MET A 1 11.49 2.23 -44.71
CA MET A 1 12.56 2.08 -43.70
C MET A 1 11.91 1.94 -42.36
N SER A 2 12.48 1.13 -41.47
CA SER A 2 11.91 0.83 -40.15
C SER A 2 12.98 0.92 -39.08
N ILE A 3 12.56 1.37 -37.88
CA ILE A 3 13.34 1.32 -36.65
C ILE A 3 13.05 -0.01 -35.98
N ASN A 4 14.10 -0.81 -35.77
CA ASN A 4 13.98 -2.08 -35.06
C ASN A 4 14.34 -1.85 -33.58
N VAL A 5 13.36 -1.94 -32.70
CA VAL A 5 13.54 -1.75 -31.26
C VAL A 5 13.70 -3.12 -30.62
N ILE A 6 14.91 -3.42 -30.19
CA ILE A 6 15.30 -4.76 -29.74
C ILE A 6 15.55 -4.76 -28.25
N GLY A 7 14.78 -5.61 -27.56
CA GLY A 7 15.01 -5.93 -26.16
C GLY A 7 16.25 -6.82 -26.00
N ILE A 8 17.06 -6.52 -24.99
CA ILE A 8 18.25 -7.30 -24.65
C ILE A 8 18.35 -7.47 -23.14
N GLY A 9 18.70 -8.66 -22.69
CA GLY A 9 18.92 -9.00 -21.28
C GLY A 9 20.37 -8.76 -20.84
N LEU A 10 20.67 -9.15 -19.60
CA LEU A 10 22.06 -9.18 -19.09
C LEU A 10 22.88 -10.35 -19.63
N ASP A 11 22.24 -11.32 -20.25
CA ASP A 11 22.86 -12.37 -21.06
C ASP A 11 23.39 -11.86 -22.41
N GLY A 12 23.14 -10.60 -22.74
CA GLY A 12 23.70 -9.92 -23.90
C GLY A 12 23.32 -10.58 -25.23
N VAL A 13 24.33 -10.72 -26.12
CA VAL A 13 24.16 -11.30 -27.46
C VAL A 13 23.67 -12.76 -27.40
N VAL A 14 24.04 -13.50 -26.36
CA VAL A 14 23.68 -14.93 -26.21
C VAL A 14 22.18 -15.11 -26.04
N GLY A 15 21.50 -14.17 -25.36
CA GLY A 15 20.06 -14.18 -25.17
C GLY A 15 19.24 -13.83 -26.40
N LEU A 16 19.86 -13.26 -27.46
CA LEU A 16 19.16 -12.94 -28.69
C LEU A 16 18.98 -14.18 -29.56
N ASN A 17 17.76 -14.40 -30.02
CA ASN A 17 17.52 -15.44 -31.02
C ASN A 17 18.20 -15.10 -32.36
N GLU A 18 18.45 -16.12 -33.21
CA GLU A 18 19.19 -15.98 -34.46
C GLU A 18 18.61 -14.93 -35.42
N SER A 19 17.27 -14.81 -35.49
CA SER A 19 16.60 -13.85 -36.37
C SER A 19 16.84 -12.41 -35.93
N VAL A 20 16.78 -12.14 -34.63
CA VAL A 20 17.03 -10.81 -34.05
C VAL A 20 18.53 -10.46 -34.14
N ARG A 21 19.41 -11.42 -33.89
CA ARG A 21 20.85 -11.23 -34.04
C ARG A 21 21.22 -10.78 -35.46
N LYS A 22 20.65 -11.44 -36.49
CA LYS A 22 20.85 -11.03 -37.90
C LYS A 22 20.35 -9.61 -38.20
N ILE A 23 19.33 -9.12 -37.49
CA ILE A 23 18.84 -7.73 -37.64
C ILE A 23 19.89 -6.79 -37.05
N VAL A 24 20.42 -7.09 -35.86
CA VAL A 24 21.50 -6.27 -35.27
C VAL A 24 22.72 -6.25 -36.15
N GLU A 25 23.22 -7.40 -36.63
CA GLU A 25 24.40 -7.51 -37.50
C GLU A 25 24.28 -6.68 -38.78
N ARG A 26 23.07 -6.46 -39.30
CA ARG A 26 22.82 -5.66 -40.50
C ARG A 26 22.57 -4.18 -40.21
N ALA A 27 22.60 -3.78 -38.97
CA ALA A 27 22.36 -2.39 -38.60
C ALA A 27 23.38 -1.47 -39.24
N THR A 28 22.93 -0.35 -39.80
CA THR A 28 23.77 0.75 -40.24
C THR A 28 23.92 1.81 -39.16
N VAL A 29 22.92 1.86 -38.23
CA VAL A 29 22.92 2.72 -37.06
C VAL A 29 22.48 1.87 -35.85
N LEU A 30 23.30 1.88 -34.80
CA LEU A 30 23.05 1.17 -33.55
C LEU A 30 22.96 2.16 -32.41
N VAL A 31 21.77 2.23 -31.83
CA VAL A 31 21.42 3.16 -30.73
C VAL A 31 21.27 2.38 -29.44
N GLY A 32 21.80 2.87 -28.33
CA GLY A 32 21.63 2.24 -27.04
C GLY A 32 22.38 2.93 -25.92
N SER A 33 22.12 2.53 -24.67
CA SER A 33 22.99 2.96 -23.56
C SER A 33 24.37 2.32 -23.68
N ASP A 34 25.37 2.93 -23.04
CA ASP A 34 26.76 2.37 -23.00
C ASP A 34 26.79 0.89 -22.67
N ARG A 35 25.98 0.45 -21.72
CA ARG A 35 25.88 -0.96 -21.32
C ARG A 35 25.43 -1.85 -22.48
N HIS A 36 24.42 -1.45 -23.23
CA HIS A 36 23.89 -2.24 -24.35
C HIS A 36 24.87 -2.27 -25.52
N LEU A 37 25.53 -1.15 -25.80
CA LEU A 37 26.50 -1.03 -26.89
C LEU A 37 27.75 -1.86 -26.62
N ARG A 38 28.18 -2.03 -25.37
CA ARG A 38 29.31 -2.89 -24.98
C ARG A 38 29.13 -4.37 -25.33
N TYR A 39 27.88 -4.83 -25.57
CA TYR A 39 27.65 -6.19 -26.08
C TYR A 39 28.10 -6.35 -27.55
N PHE A 40 28.33 -5.24 -28.27
CA PHE A 40 28.67 -5.22 -29.70
C PHE A 40 29.91 -4.38 -29.97
N PRO A 41 31.07 -4.68 -29.36
CA PRO A 41 32.23 -3.78 -29.36
C PRO A 41 32.88 -3.58 -30.73
N ASN A 42 32.70 -4.53 -31.66
CA ASN A 42 33.28 -4.51 -33.02
C ASN A 42 32.20 -4.30 -34.10
N HIS A 43 31.06 -3.73 -33.76
CA HIS A 43 29.99 -3.51 -34.72
C HIS A 43 30.37 -2.39 -35.71
N SER A 44 30.12 -2.60 -37.03
CA SER A 44 30.46 -1.64 -38.07
C SER A 44 29.46 -0.49 -38.24
N ALA A 45 28.33 -0.52 -37.56
CA ALA A 45 27.32 0.53 -37.60
C ALA A 45 27.83 1.82 -36.95
N GLU A 46 27.25 2.93 -37.36
CA GLU A 46 27.35 4.19 -36.64
C GLU A 46 26.70 4.04 -35.25
N ILE A 47 27.42 4.47 -34.23
CA ILE A 47 27.00 4.30 -32.82
C ILE A 47 26.41 5.61 -32.30
N ILE A 48 25.18 5.54 -31.80
CA ILE A 48 24.50 6.64 -31.08
C ILE A 48 24.31 6.22 -29.64
N VAL A 49 25.00 6.90 -28.71
CA VAL A 49 24.85 6.65 -27.28
C VAL A 49 23.60 7.35 -26.77
N LEU A 50 22.73 6.61 -26.09
CA LEU A 50 21.49 7.12 -25.51
C LEU A 50 21.79 7.85 -24.18
N GLU A 51 22.14 9.13 -24.25
CA GLU A 51 22.31 10.03 -23.08
C GLU A 51 21.09 10.93 -22.92
N ASP A 52 20.79 11.76 -23.93
CA ASP A 52 19.53 12.53 -24.01
C ASP A 52 18.59 11.91 -25.02
N ILE A 53 17.40 11.58 -24.56
CA ILE A 53 16.41 10.88 -25.38
C ILE A 53 15.84 11.76 -26.49
N LEU A 54 15.69 13.06 -26.27
CA LEU A 54 15.12 13.98 -27.25
C LEU A 54 16.12 14.26 -28.38
N GLU A 55 17.40 14.43 -28.03
CA GLU A 55 18.47 14.57 -29.01
C GLU A 55 18.61 13.28 -29.83
N THR A 56 18.62 12.12 -29.19
CA THR A 56 18.68 10.80 -29.86
C THR A 56 17.49 10.61 -30.81
N ILE A 57 16.28 11.05 -30.47
CA ILE A 57 15.11 10.98 -31.37
C ILE A 57 15.33 11.83 -32.62
N VAL A 58 15.95 13.00 -32.49
CA VAL A 58 16.28 13.86 -33.65
C VAL A 58 17.31 13.17 -34.58
N GLU A 59 18.34 12.58 -33.99
CA GLU A 59 19.36 11.84 -34.77
C GLU A 59 18.74 10.62 -35.46
N ILE A 60 17.94 9.80 -34.78
CA ILE A 60 17.22 8.69 -35.37
C ILE A 60 16.35 9.15 -36.56
N ARG A 61 15.72 10.32 -36.46
CA ARG A 61 14.87 10.87 -37.54
C ARG A 61 15.70 11.23 -38.77
N GLN A 62 16.89 11.83 -38.59
CA GLN A 62 17.80 12.14 -39.69
C GLN A 62 18.24 10.87 -40.45
N HIS A 63 18.51 9.80 -39.72
CA HIS A 63 18.92 8.51 -40.32
C HIS A 63 17.76 7.77 -41.03
N LEU A 64 16.50 8.05 -40.69
CA LEU A 64 15.35 7.46 -41.37
C LEU A 64 15.19 7.94 -42.82
N ASP A 65 15.72 9.11 -43.12
CA ASP A 65 15.64 9.68 -44.48
C ASP A 65 16.79 9.19 -45.39
N ILE A 66 17.78 8.48 -44.84
CA ILE A 66 18.92 7.94 -45.59
C ILE A 66 18.53 6.61 -46.27
N PRO A 67 18.69 6.47 -47.61
CA PRO A 67 18.37 5.24 -48.32
C PRO A 67 19.13 4.03 -47.76
N ASN A 68 18.44 2.90 -47.63
CA ASN A 68 18.97 1.63 -47.11
C ASN A 68 19.43 1.66 -45.63
N SER A 69 19.07 2.69 -44.88
CA SER A 69 19.31 2.73 -43.44
C SER A 69 18.59 1.62 -42.71
N CYS A 70 19.29 0.89 -41.86
CA CYS A 70 18.77 -0.10 -40.93
C CYS A 70 19.08 0.36 -39.50
N ILE A 71 18.10 0.98 -38.87
CA ILE A 71 18.26 1.52 -37.52
C ILE A 71 17.86 0.45 -36.49
N VAL A 72 18.73 0.18 -35.54
CA VAL A 72 18.50 -0.69 -34.42
C VAL A 72 18.61 0.11 -33.11
N VAL A 73 17.58 0.05 -32.28
CA VAL A 73 17.54 0.67 -30.95
C VAL A 73 17.53 -0.44 -29.90
N LEU A 74 18.59 -0.51 -29.10
CA LEU A 74 18.72 -1.50 -28.02
C LEU A 74 18.09 -0.97 -26.72
N THR A 75 17.30 -1.79 -26.05
CA THR A 75 16.70 -1.46 -24.75
C THR A 75 16.64 -2.69 -23.84
N SER A 76 16.53 -2.48 -22.53
CA SER A 76 16.45 -3.60 -21.58
C SER A 76 15.12 -4.33 -21.68
N GLY A 77 15.13 -5.65 -21.73
CA GLY A 77 13.96 -6.51 -21.62
C GLY A 77 12.91 -6.25 -22.72
N ASP A 78 11.66 -6.04 -22.35
CA ASP A 78 10.61 -5.71 -23.29
C ASP A 78 10.59 -4.19 -23.56
N PRO A 79 10.77 -3.77 -24.83
CA PRO A 79 10.80 -2.35 -25.20
C PRO A 79 9.56 -1.55 -24.81
N LEU A 80 8.39 -2.19 -24.76
CA LEU A 80 7.12 -1.54 -24.43
C LEU A 80 6.76 -1.61 -22.93
N PHE A 81 7.59 -2.31 -22.16
CA PHE A 81 7.37 -2.47 -20.73
C PHE A 81 8.18 -1.45 -19.92
N PHE A 82 7.58 -0.33 -19.54
CA PHE A 82 8.21 0.83 -18.85
C PHE A 82 9.43 1.43 -19.57
N GLY A 83 9.76 0.96 -20.76
CA GLY A 83 10.99 1.26 -21.50
C GLY A 83 10.86 2.40 -22.50
N LEU A 84 11.94 2.55 -23.27
CA LEU A 84 12.13 3.53 -24.33
C LEU A 84 11.07 3.43 -25.44
N GLY A 85 10.53 2.24 -25.68
CA GLY A 85 9.56 1.99 -26.75
C GLY A 85 8.33 2.88 -26.69
N ARG A 86 7.83 3.20 -25.47
CA ARG A 86 6.70 4.13 -25.29
C ARG A 86 6.99 5.53 -25.87
N LEU A 87 8.22 6.01 -25.67
CA LEU A 87 8.62 7.32 -26.18
C LEU A 87 8.78 7.28 -27.71
N LEU A 88 9.34 6.20 -28.24
CA LEU A 88 9.45 6.02 -29.69
C LEU A 88 8.07 5.99 -30.37
N VAL A 89 7.07 5.31 -29.78
CA VAL A 89 5.68 5.31 -30.28
C VAL A 89 5.07 6.72 -30.30
N THR A 90 5.45 7.59 -29.38
CA THR A 90 4.96 8.98 -29.36
C THR A 90 5.57 9.85 -30.44
N HIS A 91 6.83 9.54 -30.86
CA HIS A 91 7.62 10.38 -31.77
C HIS A 91 7.71 9.86 -33.21
N PHE A 92 7.40 8.59 -33.45
CA PHE A 92 7.47 7.95 -34.76
C PHE A 92 6.14 7.27 -35.12
N PRO A 93 5.74 7.27 -36.41
CA PRO A 93 4.56 6.56 -36.86
C PRO A 93 4.70 5.03 -36.57
N PRO A 94 3.63 4.37 -36.11
CA PRO A 94 3.67 2.95 -35.72
C PRO A 94 4.16 2.01 -36.83
N GLU A 95 3.88 2.32 -38.09
CA GLU A 95 4.29 1.55 -39.26
C GLU A 95 5.81 1.60 -39.51
N LYS A 96 6.50 2.56 -38.91
CA LYS A 96 7.96 2.68 -38.94
C LYS A 96 8.66 1.91 -37.82
N LEU A 97 7.93 1.41 -36.82
CA LEU A 97 8.45 0.76 -35.64
C LEU A 97 8.25 -0.77 -35.72
N ARG A 98 9.28 -1.52 -35.36
CA ARG A 98 9.21 -2.98 -35.17
C ARG A 98 9.81 -3.32 -33.84
N PHE A 99 9.02 -3.98 -32.97
CA PHE A 99 9.44 -4.34 -31.61
C PHE A 99 9.79 -5.82 -31.53
N TYR A 100 10.94 -6.11 -30.91
CA TYR A 100 11.44 -7.44 -30.64
C TYR A 100 11.68 -7.59 -29.15
N PRO A 101 10.67 -8.07 -28.38
CA PRO A 101 10.79 -8.15 -26.93
C PRO A 101 11.76 -9.24 -26.50
N HIS A 102 12.45 -8.98 -25.39
CA HIS A 102 13.17 -9.93 -24.60
C HIS A 102 12.46 -10.13 -23.24
N LEU A 103 12.81 -11.18 -22.49
CA LEU A 103 12.27 -11.36 -21.14
C LEU A 103 12.61 -10.16 -20.27
N SER A 104 11.60 -9.60 -19.60
CA SER A 104 11.82 -8.51 -18.66
C SER A 104 12.39 -9.03 -17.33
N SER A 105 13.08 -8.16 -16.59
CA SER A 105 13.61 -8.49 -15.27
C SER A 105 12.50 -8.94 -14.29
N VAL A 106 11.28 -8.43 -14.44
CA VAL A 106 10.12 -8.85 -13.64
C VAL A 106 9.72 -10.29 -13.95
N GLN A 107 9.64 -10.66 -15.24
CA GLN A 107 9.33 -12.05 -15.63
C GLN A 107 10.38 -13.01 -15.11
N LEU A 108 11.66 -12.66 -15.23
CA LEU A 108 12.76 -13.46 -14.70
C LEU A 108 12.68 -13.57 -13.18
N ALA A 109 12.43 -12.47 -12.46
CA ALA A 109 12.28 -12.46 -11.00
C ALA A 109 11.21 -13.45 -10.54
N PHE A 110 10.00 -13.36 -11.07
CA PHE A 110 8.93 -14.29 -10.71
C PHE A 110 9.23 -15.75 -11.13
N SER A 111 9.93 -15.96 -12.26
CA SER A 111 10.40 -17.28 -12.66
C SER A 111 11.40 -17.87 -11.65
N ARG A 112 12.34 -17.08 -11.12
CA ARG A 112 13.28 -17.52 -10.08
C ARG A 112 12.58 -17.83 -8.76
N LEU A 113 11.59 -17.02 -8.40
CA LEU A 113 10.76 -17.24 -7.21
C LEU A 113 9.77 -18.41 -7.37
N LYS A 114 9.54 -18.89 -8.60
CA LYS A 114 8.56 -19.94 -8.95
C LYS A 114 7.12 -19.55 -8.56
N ILE A 115 6.77 -18.28 -8.78
CA ILE A 115 5.48 -17.71 -8.42
C ILE A 115 4.79 -17.18 -9.69
N PRO A 116 3.51 -17.51 -9.92
CA PRO A 116 2.70 -16.88 -10.96
C PRO A 116 2.58 -15.36 -10.72
N TRP A 117 2.67 -14.57 -11.78
CA TRP A 117 2.73 -13.10 -11.71
C TRP A 117 1.61 -12.35 -12.43
N GLN A 118 0.64 -13.07 -13.03
CA GLN A 118 -0.48 -12.44 -13.75
C GLN A 118 -1.34 -11.52 -12.88
N ASP A 119 -1.36 -11.73 -11.58
CA ASP A 119 -2.07 -10.96 -10.55
C ASP A 119 -1.14 -10.01 -9.77
N ALA A 120 0.13 -9.93 -10.16
CA ALA A 120 1.08 -9.04 -9.52
C ALA A 120 0.89 -7.59 -9.99
N LYS A 121 0.92 -6.66 -9.04
CA LYS A 121 1.03 -5.24 -9.37
C LYS A 121 2.49 -4.88 -9.65
N ILE A 122 2.74 -4.39 -10.84
CA ILE A 122 4.09 -4.00 -11.27
C ILE A 122 4.19 -2.48 -11.20
N ILE A 123 5.17 -2.00 -10.45
CA ILE A 123 5.39 -0.58 -10.19
C ILE A 123 6.82 -0.23 -10.58
N SER A 124 6.97 0.85 -11.35
CA SER A 124 8.27 1.40 -11.65
C SER A 124 8.48 2.68 -10.85
N VAL A 125 9.46 2.66 -9.95
CA VAL A 125 9.93 3.86 -9.24
C VAL A 125 11.17 4.47 -9.91
N HIS A 126 11.60 3.90 -11.03
CA HIS A 126 12.72 4.39 -11.82
C HIS A 126 12.41 5.78 -12.40
N GLY A 127 13.05 6.81 -11.86
CA GLY A 127 12.80 8.21 -12.23
C GLY A 127 11.37 8.70 -11.90
N ARG A 128 10.67 8.05 -10.96
CA ARG A 128 9.29 8.37 -10.57
C ARG A 128 9.15 8.39 -9.05
N SER A 129 8.01 8.93 -8.56
CA SER A 129 7.72 8.91 -7.13
C SER A 129 7.35 7.51 -6.63
N MET A 130 7.46 7.30 -5.31
CA MET A 130 6.98 6.08 -4.65
C MET A 130 5.47 6.09 -4.35
N ASP A 131 4.71 7.08 -4.79
CA ASP A 131 3.31 7.25 -4.40
C ASP A 131 2.44 6.05 -4.79
N GLU A 132 2.67 5.48 -5.98
CA GLU A 132 1.95 4.28 -6.41
C GLU A 132 2.29 3.06 -5.55
N LEU A 133 3.56 2.92 -5.13
CA LEU A 133 3.98 1.87 -4.22
C LEU A 133 3.35 2.05 -2.84
N ILE A 134 3.33 3.26 -2.31
CA ILE A 134 2.67 3.58 -1.03
C ILE A 134 1.20 3.19 -1.06
N GLN A 135 0.48 3.57 -2.12
CA GLN A 135 -0.93 3.22 -2.29
C GLN A 135 -1.14 1.71 -2.36
N ALA A 136 -0.31 0.99 -3.13
CA ALA A 136 -0.40 -0.46 -3.25
C ALA A 136 -0.17 -1.17 -1.90
N LEU A 137 0.81 -0.71 -1.13
CA LEU A 137 1.11 -1.23 0.21
C LEU A 137 -0.03 -0.94 1.19
N GLN A 138 -0.59 0.26 1.19
CA GLN A 138 -1.73 0.63 2.03
C GLN A 138 -3.00 -0.15 1.68
N GLN A 139 -3.17 -0.52 0.41
CA GLN A 139 -4.25 -1.38 -0.05
C GLN A 139 -4.01 -2.87 0.25
N GLY A 140 -2.81 -3.24 0.66
CA GLY A 140 -2.45 -4.62 0.98
C GLY A 140 -2.40 -5.52 -0.26
N ILE A 141 -1.93 -5.01 -1.38
CA ILE A 141 -1.77 -5.82 -2.60
C ILE A 141 -0.88 -7.02 -2.32
N GLU A 142 -1.32 -8.21 -2.74
CA GLU A 142 -0.68 -9.49 -2.37
C GLU A 142 0.71 -9.66 -2.98
N LYS A 143 0.87 -9.24 -4.24
CA LYS A 143 2.11 -9.40 -5.00
C LYS A 143 2.47 -8.07 -5.65
N ILE A 144 3.62 -7.53 -5.33
CA ILE A 144 4.12 -6.29 -5.90
C ILE A 144 5.53 -6.52 -6.41
N ALA A 145 5.79 -6.16 -7.67
CA ALA A 145 7.14 -6.09 -8.21
C ALA A 145 7.53 -4.63 -8.43
N VAL A 146 8.68 -4.23 -7.93
CA VAL A 146 9.17 -2.85 -7.98
C VAL A 146 10.44 -2.78 -8.81
N LEU A 147 10.39 -2.04 -9.90
CA LEU A 147 11.56 -1.65 -10.68
C LEU A 147 12.21 -0.44 -10.01
N THR A 148 13.41 -0.63 -9.49
CA THR A 148 14.15 0.35 -8.68
C THR A 148 15.05 1.25 -9.52
N ASP A 149 15.68 2.23 -8.87
CA ASP A 149 16.74 3.06 -9.40
C ASP A 149 17.82 3.35 -8.33
N ASN A 150 18.81 4.19 -8.65
CA ASN A 150 19.88 4.54 -7.71
C ASN A 150 19.40 5.38 -6.52
N THR A 151 18.20 5.93 -6.59
CA THR A 151 17.56 6.76 -5.55
C THR A 151 16.58 5.92 -4.73
N HIS A 152 15.70 5.20 -5.42
CA HIS A 152 14.69 4.33 -4.84
C HIS A 152 15.19 2.88 -4.79
N THR A 153 16.20 2.69 -3.96
CA THR A 153 16.90 1.41 -3.77
C THR A 153 16.06 0.42 -2.94
N PRO A 154 16.42 -0.87 -2.90
CA PRO A 154 15.80 -1.82 -1.98
C PRO A 154 15.84 -1.36 -0.52
N LYS A 155 16.94 -0.73 -0.09
CA LYS A 155 17.07 -0.09 1.23
C LYS A 155 16.01 1.00 1.45
N ALA A 156 15.77 1.85 0.46
CA ALA A 156 14.75 2.90 0.56
C ALA A 156 13.33 2.30 0.68
N ILE A 157 13.05 1.20 -0.03
CA ILE A 157 11.77 0.48 0.06
C ILE A 157 11.62 -0.19 1.44
N ALA A 158 12.67 -0.78 1.99
CA ALA A 158 12.65 -1.36 3.35
C ALA A 158 12.35 -0.28 4.41
N ASN A 159 12.97 0.89 4.32
CA ASN A 159 12.68 2.02 5.21
C ASN A 159 11.23 2.53 5.04
N LEU A 160 10.71 2.54 3.81
CA LEU A 160 9.32 2.91 3.55
C LEU A 160 8.34 1.96 4.24
N LEU A 161 8.56 0.64 4.15
CA LEU A 161 7.71 -0.37 4.81
C LEU A 161 7.63 -0.15 6.33
N LEU A 162 8.74 0.15 6.98
CA LEU A 162 8.76 0.48 8.42
C LEU A 162 8.01 1.77 8.73
N ALA A 163 8.22 2.81 7.92
CA ALA A 163 7.60 4.12 8.15
C ALA A 163 6.07 4.11 7.98
N LEU A 164 5.55 3.19 7.15
CA LEU A 164 4.11 3.07 6.91
C LEU A 164 3.37 2.41 8.08
N ASP A 165 4.05 1.67 8.97
CA ASP A 165 3.45 0.95 10.10
C ASP A 165 2.18 0.19 9.66
N LEU A 166 2.36 -0.70 8.67
CA LEU A 166 1.24 -1.44 8.08
C LEU A 166 0.81 -2.58 9.00
N PRO A 167 -0.49 -2.91 9.06
CA PRO A 167 -0.99 -4.07 9.81
C PRO A 167 -0.78 -5.40 9.07
N ILE A 168 0.15 -5.44 8.15
CA ILE A 168 0.49 -6.58 7.29
C ILE A 168 1.98 -6.59 7.03
N ASP A 169 2.56 -7.78 6.92
CA ASP A 169 3.95 -7.97 6.57
C ASP A 169 4.11 -8.47 5.13
N TYR A 170 5.30 -8.24 4.59
CA TYR A 170 5.71 -8.72 3.28
C TYR A 170 7.01 -9.52 3.37
N HIS A 171 7.07 -10.65 2.68
CA HIS A 171 8.34 -11.25 2.30
C HIS A 171 9.05 -10.31 1.33
N PHE A 172 10.23 -9.88 1.71
CA PHE A 172 11.03 -8.90 0.97
C PHE A 172 12.10 -9.62 0.16
N TRP A 173 11.88 -9.77 -1.13
CA TRP A 173 12.84 -10.38 -2.04
C TRP A 173 13.58 -9.33 -2.85
N VAL A 174 14.88 -9.50 -3.01
CA VAL A 174 15.70 -8.70 -3.92
C VAL A 174 16.30 -9.61 -4.97
N CYS A 175 16.07 -9.28 -6.23
CA CYS A 175 16.56 -10.01 -7.39
C CYS A 175 17.56 -9.10 -8.13
N GLU A 176 18.85 -9.36 -7.94
CA GLU A 176 19.94 -8.53 -8.45
C GLU A 176 20.56 -9.17 -9.68
N ASN A 177 20.97 -8.34 -10.65
CA ASN A 177 21.68 -8.73 -11.87
C ASN A 177 21.04 -9.92 -12.60
N ILE A 178 19.71 -9.98 -12.58
CA ILE A 178 18.96 -11.17 -13.00
C ILE A 178 19.17 -11.47 -14.48
N GLY A 179 19.56 -12.70 -14.79
CA GLY A 179 19.92 -13.15 -16.12
C GLY A 179 21.43 -13.05 -16.45
N SER A 180 22.28 -12.60 -15.52
CA SER A 180 23.73 -12.62 -15.65
C SER A 180 24.38 -13.72 -14.82
N GLU A 181 25.70 -13.89 -14.93
CA GLU A 181 26.49 -14.80 -14.10
C GLU A 181 26.52 -14.35 -12.61
N ASP A 182 26.38 -13.03 -12.36
CA ASP A 182 26.35 -12.43 -11.02
C ASP A 182 24.92 -12.33 -10.45
N GLU A 183 23.98 -13.16 -10.95
CA GLU A 183 22.60 -13.17 -10.47
C GLU A 183 22.53 -13.55 -9.00
N ARG A 184 21.86 -12.72 -8.19
CA ARG A 184 21.55 -12.99 -6.78
C ARG A 184 20.06 -12.81 -6.52
N VAL A 185 19.39 -13.86 -6.07
CA VAL A 185 17.97 -13.83 -5.70
C VAL A 185 17.83 -14.28 -4.26
N GLN A 186 17.48 -13.37 -3.37
CA GLN A 186 17.48 -13.62 -1.94
C GLN A 186 16.33 -12.93 -1.23
N GLN A 187 15.78 -13.61 -0.24
CA GLN A 187 14.84 -13.03 0.72
C GLN A 187 15.63 -12.38 1.86
N TRP A 188 15.19 -11.19 2.25
CA TRP A 188 15.79 -10.41 3.32
C TRP A 188 14.74 -10.10 4.41
N SER A 189 15.17 -10.00 5.65
CA SER A 189 14.40 -9.27 6.64
C SER A 189 14.49 -7.77 6.36
N ILE A 190 13.50 -7.01 6.81
CA ILE A 190 13.50 -5.55 6.62
C ILE A 190 14.71 -4.90 7.31
N ASP A 191 15.11 -5.42 8.46
CA ASP A 191 16.26 -4.90 9.22
C ASP A 191 17.60 -5.15 8.53
N GLU A 192 17.78 -6.32 7.93
CA GLU A 192 18.96 -6.63 7.12
C GLU A 192 18.99 -5.78 5.85
N ALA A 193 17.86 -5.67 5.14
CA ALA A 193 17.75 -4.90 3.90
C ALA A 193 18.08 -3.41 4.07
N LYS A 194 17.88 -2.84 5.27
CA LYS A 194 18.28 -1.45 5.59
C LYS A 194 19.79 -1.25 5.67
N GLN A 195 20.55 -2.30 5.92
CA GLN A 195 22.00 -2.22 6.12
C GLN A 195 22.78 -2.67 4.89
N GLU A 196 22.14 -3.46 4.02
CA GLU A 196 22.77 -4.06 2.86
C GLU A 196 23.00 -3.05 1.72
N ILE A 197 24.01 -3.32 0.92
CA ILE A 197 24.30 -2.60 -0.34
C ILE A 197 23.93 -3.52 -1.49
N PHE A 198 22.98 -3.11 -2.29
CA PHE A 198 22.48 -3.88 -3.42
C PHE A 198 23.07 -3.41 -4.75
N ALA A 199 23.20 -4.35 -5.69
CA ALA A 199 23.60 -4.01 -7.05
C ALA A 199 22.58 -3.04 -7.70
N PRO A 200 23.02 -2.10 -8.55
CA PRO A 200 22.13 -1.10 -9.16
C PRO A 200 21.00 -1.69 -10.00
N LEU A 201 21.27 -2.85 -10.66
CA LEU A 201 20.27 -3.54 -11.48
C LEU A 201 19.55 -4.57 -10.64
N ASN A 202 18.43 -4.16 -10.06
CA ASN A 202 17.62 -5.06 -9.23
C ASN A 202 16.11 -4.85 -9.40
N VAL A 203 15.37 -5.86 -8.98
CA VAL A 203 13.90 -5.85 -8.84
C VAL A 203 13.59 -6.28 -7.41
N VAL A 204 12.78 -5.50 -6.71
CA VAL A 204 12.23 -5.89 -5.42
C VAL A 204 10.88 -6.56 -5.63
N VAL A 205 10.70 -7.74 -5.06
CA VAL A 205 9.41 -8.43 -5.07
C VAL A 205 8.90 -8.53 -3.63
N LEU A 206 7.72 -7.96 -3.40
CA LEU A 206 7.03 -7.98 -2.13
C LEU A 206 5.86 -8.95 -2.23
N LEU A 207 5.88 -9.97 -1.38
CA LEU A 207 4.82 -10.96 -1.29
C LEU A 207 4.17 -10.85 0.08
N ARG A 208 2.88 -10.50 0.11
CA ARG A 208 2.16 -10.36 1.37
C ARG A 208 2.20 -11.67 2.13
N GLN A 209 2.62 -11.63 3.37
CA GLN A 209 2.52 -12.77 4.28
C GLN A 209 1.06 -12.98 4.65
N GLY A 210 0.64 -14.24 4.64
CA GLY A 210 -0.63 -14.62 5.27
C GLY A 210 -0.57 -14.30 6.77
N LYS A 211 -1.74 -14.27 7.43
CA LYS A 211 -1.86 -13.94 8.86
C LYS A 211 -0.70 -14.53 9.66
N LEU A 212 -0.02 -13.69 10.43
CA LEU A 212 0.98 -14.07 11.44
C LEU A 212 0.31 -14.86 12.58
N ALA A 213 -0.18 -16.06 12.28
CA ALA A 213 -0.96 -16.88 13.22
C ALA A 213 -0.18 -17.24 14.50
N ASN A 214 1.16 -17.11 14.51
CA ASN A 214 2.01 -17.70 15.54
C ASN A 214 3.01 -16.76 16.24
N GLN A 215 3.01 -15.45 15.98
CA GLN A 215 3.84 -14.56 16.79
C GLN A 215 3.06 -14.12 18.03
N SER A 216 3.49 -14.59 19.19
CA SER A 216 3.03 -14.07 20.49
C SER A 216 3.42 -12.60 20.61
N VAL A 217 2.47 -11.75 21.02
CA VAL A 217 2.76 -10.35 21.32
C VAL A 217 3.39 -10.29 22.71
N ASP A 218 4.55 -9.66 22.83
CA ASP A 218 5.11 -9.34 24.14
C ASP A 218 4.28 -8.20 24.78
N LEU A 219 3.32 -8.59 25.61
CA LEU A 219 2.41 -7.66 26.25
C LEU A 219 3.09 -6.75 27.28
N THR A 220 4.26 -7.13 27.78
CA THR A 220 4.98 -6.37 28.81
C THR A 220 5.62 -5.11 28.28
N ASN A 221 6.00 -5.12 27.00
CA ASN A 221 6.64 -4.01 26.31
C ASN A 221 5.70 -3.18 25.42
N LEU A 222 4.41 -3.55 25.38
CA LEU A 222 3.42 -2.75 24.63
C LEU A 222 3.06 -1.45 25.34
N PRO A 223 2.86 -0.35 24.61
CA PRO A 223 2.31 0.86 25.18
C PRO A 223 0.90 0.60 25.74
N TRP A 224 0.55 1.27 26.83
CA TRP A 224 -0.80 1.21 27.39
C TRP A 224 -1.84 1.79 26.43
N LEU A 225 -1.48 2.85 25.69
CA LEU A 225 -2.31 3.57 24.76
C LEU A 225 -1.59 3.72 23.42
N GLY A 226 -2.30 3.57 22.33
CA GLY A 226 -1.75 3.73 20.99
C GLY A 226 -0.88 2.57 20.56
N ILE A 227 -1.39 1.36 20.64
CA ILE A 227 -0.71 0.16 20.12
C ILE A 227 -0.48 0.33 18.60
N PRO A 228 0.73 0.05 18.07
CA PRO A 228 0.99 0.09 16.65
C PRO A 228 0.00 -0.75 15.83
N ASP A 229 -0.35 -0.27 14.64
CA ASP A 229 -1.34 -0.92 13.76
C ASP A 229 -0.90 -2.32 13.35
N SER A 230 0.42 -2.54 13.18
CA SER A 230 1.04 -3.82 12.82
C SER A 230 0.82 -4.95 13.84
N TYR A 231 0.42 -4.64 15.06
CA TYR A 231 0.15 -5.67 16.07
C TYR A 231 -1.26 -6.27 15.99
N PHE A 232 -2.15 -5.67 15.22
CA PHE A 232 -3.53 -6.15 15.09
C PHE A 232 -3.73 -7.03 13.86
N PHE A 233 -4.48 -8.12 14.00
CA PHE A 233 -5.05 -8.82 12.85
C PHE A 233 -6.10 -7.95 12.18
N THR A 234 -6.11 -7.94 10.85
CA THR A 234 -7.02 -7.14 10.03
C THR A 234 -7.64 -8.00 8.92
N TYR A 235 -8.56 -7.41 8.15
CA TYR A 235 -9.12 -8.07 6.97
C TYR A 235 -8.05 -8.31 5.92
N ASP A 236 -8.00 -9.52 5.35
CA ASP A 236 -7.02 -9.89 4.32
C ASP A 236 -7.23 -9.10 3.03
N ASP A 237 -8.49 -8.86 2.65
CA ASP A 237 -8.87 -8.12 1.43
C ASP A 237 -8.81 -6.59 1.60
N ARG A 238 -8.83 -6.10 2.83
CA ARG A 238 -8.88 -4.68 3.17
C ARG A 238 -8.11 -4.35 4.44
N PRO A 239 -6.79 -4.59 4.49
CA PRO A 239 -6.00 -4.41 5.70
C PRO A 239 -5.96 -2.95 6.19
N GLY A 240 -6.23 -2.00 5.30
CA GLY A 240 -6.39 -0.58 5.64
C GLY A 240 -7.67 -0.22 6.39
N LEU A 241 -8.65 -1.13 6.43
CA LEU A 241 -9.94 -0.92 7.11
C LEU A 241 -9.81 -1.15 8.62
N MET A 242 -9.01 -0.32 9.26
CA MET A 242 -8.82 -0.26 10.69
C MET A 242 -8.65 1.19 11.12
N THR A 243 -9.20 1.56 12.26
CA THR A 243 -8.98 2.88 12.86
C THR A 243 -7.49 3.03 13.18
N LYS A 244 -6.82 4.00 12.55
CA LYS A 244 -5.38 4.20 12.68
C LYS A 244 -4.99 4.59 14.09
N ARG A 245 -3.78 4.21 14.51
CA ARG A 245 -3.24 4.40 15.86
C ARG A 245 -3.54 5.80 16.43
N GLU A 246 -3.21 6.83 15.69
CA GLU A 246 -3.34 8.22 16.12
C GLU A 246 -4.81 8.62 16.30
N ILE A 247 -5.68 8.12 15.42
CA ILE A 247 -7.13 8.34 15.51
C ILE A 247 -7.71 7.55 16.69
N ARG A 248 -7.25 6.31 16.94
CA ARG A 248 -7.66 5.54 18.13
C ARG A 248 -7.34 6.29 19.43
N VAL A 249 -6.12 6.83 19.54
CA VAL A 249 -5.72 7.62 20.72
C VAL A 249 -6.66 8.81 20.95
N LEU A 250 -7.00 9.54 19.90
CA LEU A 250 -7.95 10.65 20.00
C LEU A 250 -9.35 10.18 20.38
N ILE A 251 -9.85 9.10 19.78
CA ILE A 251 -11.15 8.52 20.13
C ILE A 251 -11.21 8.12 21.60
N LEU A 252 -10.18 7.44 22.11
CA LEU A 252 -10.11 7.01 23.51
C LEU A 252 -10.08 8.19 24.47
N ALA A 253 -9.34 9.25 24.12
CA ALA A 253 -9.33 10.48 24.90
C ALA A 253 -10.70 11.17 24.92
N GLU A 254 -11.38 11.24 23.76
CA GLU A 254 -12.68 11.89 23.62
C GLU A 254 -13.83 11.09 24.26
N LEU A 255 -13.69 9.77 24.39
CA LEU A 255 -14.66 8.95 25.10
C LEU A 255 -14.72 9.25 26.61
N GLY A 256 -13.68 9.85 27.20
CA GLY A 256 -13.67 10.19 28.63
C GLY A 256 -13.96 8.96 29.50
N LEU A 257 -13.28 7.86 29.22
CA LEU A 257 -13.51 6.55 29.87
C LEU A 257 -13.22 6.59 31.38
N GLN A 258 -14.02 5.82 32.12
CA GLN A 258 -13.85 5.60 33.56
C GLN A 258 -13.95 4.10 33.88
N PRO A 259 -13.39 3.64 34.98
CA PRO A 259 -13.51 2.26 35.43
C PRO A 259 -14.96 1.80 35.59
N GLY A 260 -15.24 0.51 35.35
CA GLY A 260 -16.55 -0.12 35.58
C GLY A 260 -17.66 0.26 34.60
N GLN A 261 -17.32 0.90 33.49
CA GLN A 261 -18.32 1.34 32.50
C GLN A 261 -18.73 0.22 31.53
N VAL A 262 -19.92 0.40 30.96
CA VAL A 262 -20.40 -0.34 29.78
C VAL A 262 -20.14 0.52 28.53
N ILE A 263 -19.41 -0.03 27.57
CA ILE A 263 -19.03 0.65 26.34
C ILE A 263 -19.61 -0.11 25.14
N TRP A 264 -20.14 0.60 24.16
CA TRP A 264 -20.49 0.06 22.86
C TRP A 264 -19.49 0.54 21.80
N ASP A 265 -18.89 -0.40 21.09
CA ASP A 265 -18.07 -0.17 19.90
C ASP A 265 -18.84 -0.68 18.67
N ILE A 266 -19.49 0.25 17.94
CA ILE A 266 -20.40 -0.06 16.83
C ILE A 266 -19.65 0.04 15.51
N GLY A 267 -19.65 -1.07 14.75
CA GLY A 267 -18.83 -1.22 13.57
C GLY A 267 -17.36 -1.45 13.95
N ALA A 268 -17.15 -2.34 14.92
CA ALA A 268 -15.86 -2.56 15.57
C ALA A 268 -14.75 -3.07 14.61
N GLY A 269 -15.14 -3.63 13.45
CA GLY A 269 -14.19 -4.11 12.44
C GLY A 269 -13.22 -5.15 13.01
N SER A 270 -11.95 -4.81 13.12
CA SER A 270 -10.92 -5.66 13.74
C SER A 270 -10.96 -5.67 15.27
N GLY A 271 -11.77 -4.83 15.91
CA GLY A 271 -11.83 -4.68 17.36
C GLY A 271 -10.68 -3.89 17.97
N SER A 272 -9.91 -3.16 17.18
CA SER A 272 -8.72 -2.46 17.68
C SER A 272 -9.04 -1.40 18.75
N VAL A 273 -10.16 -0.69 18.62
CA VAL A 273 -10.65 0.27 19.64
C VAL A 273 -11.10 -0.49 20.88
N SER A 274 -11.92 -1.54 20.71
CA SER A 274 -12.40 -2.40 21.80
C SER A 274 -11.27 -2.99 22.64
N VAL A 275 -10.21 -3.50 21.99
CA VAL A 275 -9.03 -4.09 22.66
C VAL A 275 -8.29 -3.04 23.50
N GLU A 276 -8.03 -1.85 22.96
CA GLU A 276 -7.34 -0.80 23.72
C GLU A 276 -8.18 -0.32 24.91
N ILE A 277 -9.50 -0.17 24.74
CA ILE A 277 -10.40 0.14 25.87
C ILE A 277 -10.32 -0.95 26.96
N ALA A 278 -10.41 -2.21 26.53
CA ALA A 278 -10.42 -3.36 27.44
C ALA A 278 -9.10 -3.52 28.24
N ARG A 279 -7.97 -3.21 27.61
CA ARG A 279 -6.67 -3.20 28.28
C ARG A 279 -6.52 -2.06 29.30
N LEU A 280 -7.05 -0.90 29.00
CA LEU A 280 -6.99 0.27 29.90
C LEU A 280 -7.92 0.11 31.11
N PHE A 281 -9.08 -0.53 30.93
CA PHE A 281 -10.14 -0.64 31.92
C PHE A 281 -10.65 -2.07 32.02
N SER A 282 -9.92 -2.91 32.73
CA SER A 282 -10.19 -4.36 32.84
C SER A 282 -11.52 -4.69 33.55
N ASP A 283 -12.05 -3.79 34.37
CA ASP A 283 -13.33 -3.89 35.07
C ASP A 283 -14.52 -3.36 34.26
N SER A 284 -14.28 -2.76 33.11
CA SER A 284 -15.31 -2.30 32.20
C SER A 284 -15.77 -3.43 31.26
N THR A 285 -16.97 -3.34 30.70
CA THR A 285 -17.48 -4.28 29.69
C THR A 285 -17.58 -3.57 28.35
N VAL A 286 -16.89 -4.10 27.33
CA VAL A 286 -16.93 -3.56 25.96
C VAL A 286 -17.75 -4.50 25.08
N TYR A 287 -18.86 -4.03 24.53
CA TYR A 287 -19.59 -4.73 23.47
C TYR A 287 -19.05 -4.29 22.12
N ALA A 288 -18.35 -5.19 21.44
CA ALA A 288 -17.81 -4.98 20.10
C ALA A 288 -18.80 -5.52 19.06
N ILE A 289 -19.55 -4.64 18.42
CA ILE A 289 -20.64 -4.99 17.50
C ILE A 289 -20.14 -4.93 16.06
N GLU A 290 -20.19 -6.05 15.36
CA GLU A 290 -19.78 -6.16 13.97
C GLU A 290 -20.77 -7.00 13.15
N LYS A 291 -21.09 -6.54 11.94
CA LYS A 291 -22.08 -7.16 11.06
C LYS A 291 -21.61 -8.39 10.31
N THR A 292 -20.28 -8.54 10.14
CA THR A 292 -19.67 -9.62 9.34
C THR A 292 -19.07 -10.68 10.24
N ALA A 293 -19.24 -11.95 9.87
CA ALA A 293 -18.62 -13.06 10.58
C ALA A 293 -17.08 -12.96 10.58
N ALA A 294 -16.49 -12.48 9.47
CA ALA A 294 -15.04 -12.26 9.38
C ALA A 294 -14.56 -11.22 10.40
N GLY A 295 -15.28 -10.09 10.55
CA GLY A 295 -14.94 -9.08 11.55
C GLY A 295 -15.11 -9.58 12.98
N THR A 296 -16.18 -10.33 13.26
CA THR A 296 -16.38 -10.96 14.57
C THR A 296 -15.24 -11.92 14.92
N SER A 297 -14.80 -12.74 13.98
CA SER A 297 -13.65 -13.63 14.16
C SER A 297 -12.35 -12.83 14.44
N LEU A 298 -12.13 -11.70 13.71
CA LEU A 298 -10.99 -10.82 13.94
C LEU A 298 -11.00 -10.19 15.34
N ILE A 299 -12.17 -9.75 15.83
CA ILE A 299 -12.32 -9.24 17.20
C ILE A 299 -11.87 -10.30 18.20
N GLU A 300 -12.37 -11.53 18.07
CA GLU A 300 -12.02 -12.64 18.97
C GLU A 300 -10.54 -13.03 18.88
N GLU A 301 -9.96 -13.04 17.66
CA GLU A 301 -8.55 -13.31 17.45
C GLU A 301 -7.67 -12.22 18.12
N ASN A 302 -8.03 -10.94 17.96
CA ASN A 302 -7.32 -9.84 18.60
C ASN A 302 -7.49 -9.86 20.12
N CYS A 303 -8.69 -10.15 20.64
CA CYS A 303 -8.90 -10.33 22.08
C CYS A 303 -8.01 -11.42 22.68
N ARG A 304 -7.90 -12.58 22.01
CA ARG A 304 -6.99 -13.65 22.41
C ARG A 304 -5.51 -13.22 22.36
N ARG A 305 -5.12 -12.53 21.27
CA ARG A 305 -3.76 -12.05 21.05
C ARG A 305 -3.31 -11.08 22.15
N PHE A 306 -4.19 -10.18 22.57
CA PHE A 306 -3.92 -9.17 23.59
C PHE A 306 -4.37 -9.60 25.01
N GLN A 307 -4.83 -10.84 25.17
CA GLN A 307 -5.25 -11.44 26.45
C GLN A 307 -6.30 -10.59 27.19
N VAL A 308 -7.25 -10.00 26.46
CA VAL A 308 -8.37 -9.25 27.05
C VAL A 308 -9.62 -10.14 27.15
N ASN A 309 -10.29 -10.12 28.32
CA ASN A 309 -11.42 -11.00 28.61
C ASN A 309 -12.73 -10.23 28.84
N ASN A 310 -12.68 -8.91 28.80
CA ASN A 310 -13.81 -8.00 29.08
C ASN A 310 -14.41 -7.39 27.81
N VAL A 311 -14.06 -7.92 26.64
CA VAL A 311 -14.72 -7.64 25.35
C VAL A 311 -15.71 -8.75 25.04
N VAL A 312 -16.95 -8.36 24.74
CA VAL A 312 -18.01 -9.25 24.26
C VAL A 312 -18.19 -9.00 22.77
N SER A 313 -17.73 -9.95 21.96
CA SER A 313 -17.88 -9.92 20.50
C SER A 313 -19.33 -10.24 20.12
N ILE A 314 -19.96 -9.33 19.37
CA ILE A 314 -21.37 -9.44 18.96
C ILE A 314 -21.46 -9.46 17.43
N HIS A 315 -21.83 -10.61 16.87
CA HIS A 315 -22.19 -10.71 15.46
C HIS A 315 -23.63 -10.23 15.27
N GLY A 316 -23.82 -9.06 14.65
CA GLY A 316 -25.17 -8.53 14.44
C GLY A 316 -25.19 -7.17 13.76
N ASN A 317 -26.36 -6.84 13.21
CA ASN A 317 -26.58 -5.57 12.55
C ASN A 317 -27.06 -4.51 13.54
N ALA A 318 -26.34 -3.39 13.65
CA ALA A 318 -26.87 -2.19 14.27
C ALA A 318 -27.89 -1.51 13.29
N PRO A 319 -29.03 -0.98 13.80
CA PRO A 319 -29.34 -0.78 15.20
C PRO A 319 -30.02 -1.98 15.91
N ASP A 320 -30.44 -3.01 15.19
CA ASP A 320 -31.36 -4.04 15.68
C ASP A 320 -30.83 -4.74 16.94
N ILE A 321 -29.57 -5.16 16.93
CA ILE A 321 -28.95 -5.86 18.06
C ILE A 321 -28.78 -4.98 19.31
N LEU A 322 -28.70 -3.65 19.16
CA LEU A 322 -28.44 -2.71 20.26
C LEU A 322 -29.53 -2.72 21.32
N HIS A 323 -30.75 -3.09 20.96
CA HIS A 323 -31.89 -3.17 21.91
C HIS A 323 -31.72 -4.24 22.99
N HIS A 324 -30.90 -5.25 22.73
CA HIS A 324 -30.68 -6.40 23.61
C HIS A 324 -29.45 -6.26 24.53
N LEU A 325 -28.64 -5.21 24.32
CA LEU A 325 -27.43 -5.00 25.09
C LEU A 325 -27.71 -4.19 26.37
N ARG A 326 -26.81 -4.29 27.35
CA ARG A 326 -26.85 -3.45 28.54
C ARG A 326 -26.69 -1.97 28.15
N PRO A 327 -27.44 -1.04 28.78
CA PRO A 327 -27.33 0.39 28.51
C PRO A 327 -25.87 0.88 28.64
N PRO A 328 -25.36 1.65 27.67
CA PRO A 328 -23.98 2.08 27.66
C PRO A 328 -23.77 3.42 28.36
N HIS A 329 -22.59 3.59 28.97
CA HIS A 329 -22.06 4.86 29.43
C HIS A 329 -21.34 5.60 28.31
N ARG A 330 -20.71 4.86 27.41
CA ARG A 330 -19.91 5.38 26.32
C ARG A 330 -20.20 4.60 25.05
N ILE A 331 -20.27 5.30 23.94
CA ILE A 331 -20.53 4.70 22.62
C ILE A 331 -19.49 5.22 21.64
N PHE A 332 -18.81 4.33 20.97
CA PHE A 332 -18.02 4.65 19.78
C PHE A 332 -18.75 4.13 18.54
N ILE A 333 -18.79 4.93 17.48
CA ILE A 333 -19.34 4.53 16.17
C ILE A 333 -18.24 4.69 15.12
N GLY A 334 -17.61 3.57 14.75
CA GLY A 334 -16.58 3.51 13.71
C GLY A 334 -17.14 3.16 12.32
N GLY A 335 -18.34 2.56 12.27
CA GLY A 335 -19.00 2.19 11.02
C GLY A 335 -20.51 2.06 11.18
N SER A 336 -21.28 2.53 10.18
CA SER A 336 -22.76 2.57 10.25
C SER A 336 -23.46 1.81 9.13
N SER A 337 -22.74 1.40 8.09
CA SER A 337 -23.31 0.70 6.92
C SER A 337 -24.54 1.41 6.31
N GLY A 338 -24.53 2.75 6.28
CA GLY A 338 -25.61 3.58 5.77
C GLY A 338 -26.80 3.75 6.72
N LYS A 339 -26.77 3.19 7.93
CA LYS A 339 -27.87 3.26 8.91
C LYS A 339 -27.61 4.24 10.07
N LEU A 340 -26.70 5.21 9.90
CA LEU A 340 -26.23 6.08 10.97
C LEU A 340 -27.36 6.74 11.76
N ARG A 341 -28.37 7.30 11.07
CA ARG A 341 -29.51 7.97 11.72
C ARG A 341 -30.29 7.05 12.68
N ASN A 342 -30.54 5.80 12.24
CA ASN A 342 -31.26 4.82 13.05
C ASN A 342 -30.41 4.36 14.24
N ILE A 343 -29.10 4.16 14.01
CA ILE A 343 -28.14 3.81 15.08
C ILE A 343 -28.12 4.92 16.13
N LEU A 344 -27.97 6.18 15.75
CA LEU A 344 -28.01 7.32 16.66
C LEU A 344 -29.34 7.42 17.42
N GLY A 345 -30.46 7.10 16.75
CA GLY A 345 -31.78 7.04 17.39
C GLY A 345 -31.80 6.07 18.57
N VAL A 346 -31.30 4.84 18.37
CA VAL A 346 -31.24 3.83 19.44
C VAL A 346 -30.19 4.20 20.50
N CYS A 347 -29.04 4.70 20.11
CA CYS A 347 -27.99 5.17 21.03
C CYS A 347 -28.52 6.23 21.98
N GLY A 348 -29.22 7.25 21.46
CA GLY A 348 -29.80 8.32 22.27
C GLY A 348 -30.92 7.88 23.21
N MET A 349 -31.61 6.77 22.88
CA MET A 349 -32.65 6.20 23.79
C MET A 349 -32.04 5.29 24.86
N ARG A 350 -30.95 4.62 24.57
CA ARG A 350 -30.37 3.57 25.41
C ARG A 350 -29.23 4.05 26.30
N MET A 351 -28.60 5.17 25.93
CA MET A 351 -27.46 5.75 26.64
C MET A 351 -27.88 6.18 28.06
N LEU A 352 -27.04 5.88 29.03
CA LEU A 352 -27.23 6.30 30.40
C LEU A 352 -27.06 7.82 30.57
N PRO A 353 -27.71 8.46 31.57
CA PRO A 353 -27.51 9.89 31.84
C PRO A 353 -26.01 10.25 32.02
N GLY A 354 -25.57 11.35 31.42
CA GLY A 354 -24.17 11.75 31.40
C GLY A 354 -23.32 10.90 30.46
N GLY A 355 -23.96 10.14 29.59
CA GLY A 355 -23.31 9.34 28.57
C GLY A 355 -22.72 10.17 27.44
N MET A 356 -21.90 9.52 26.62
CA MET A 356 -21.22 10.17 25.51
C MET A 356 -21.16 9.26 24.28
N ILE A 357 -21.37 9.85 23.10
CA ILE A 357 -21.22 9.21 21.80
C ILE A 357 -20.05 9.87 21.08
N VAL A 358 -19.09 9.07 20.65
CA VAL A 358 -17.98 9.51 19.78
C VAL A 358 -18.13 8.82 18.44
N LEU A 359 -18.10 9.59 17.35
CA LEU A 359 -18.15 9.08 15.99
C LEU A 359 -16.86 9.43 15.26
N ALA A 360 -16.37 8.50 14.44
CA ALA A 360 -15.27 8.78 13.53
C ALA A 360 -15.68 8.40 12.09
N PHE A 361 -15.59 9.36 11.17
CA PHE A 361 -16.01 9.17 9.78
C PHE A 361 -15.25 10.07 8.82
N THR A 362 -15.17 9.65 7.54
CA THR A 362 -14.48 10.39 6.48
C THR A 362 -15.45 11.03 5.48
N SER A 363 -16.74 10.60 5.47
CA SER A 363 -17.70 11.09 4.50
C SER A 363 -18.51 12.29 5.01
N LEU A 364 -18.85 13.20 4.10
CA LEU A 364 -19.67 14.39 4.38
C LEU A 364 -21.14 14.01 4.67
N GLU A 365 -21.63 12.93 4.06
CA GLU A 365 -22.99 12.44 4.27
C GLU A 365 -23.21 11.98 5.72
N ASN A 366 -22.22 11.27 6.29
CA ASN A 366 -22.28 10.87 7.70
C ASN A 366 -22.19 12.08 8.63
N LEU A 367 -21.35 13.07 8.29
CA LEU A 367 -21.26 14.32 9.04
C LEU A 367 -22.61 15.05 9.04
N HIS A 368 -23.23 15.23 7.87
CA HIS A 368 -24.53 15.86 7.75
C HIS A 368 -25.61 15.12 8.53
N THR A 369 -25.63 13.78 8.45
CA THR A 369 -26.59 12.95 9.17
C THR A 369 -26.46 13.11 10.69
N ALA A 370 -25.23 13.11 11.20
CA ALA A 370 -24.97 13.24 12.63
C ALA A 370 -25.33 14.66 13.16
N LEU A 371 -24.95 15.70 12.40
CA LEU A 371 -25.31 17.08 12.74
C LEU A 371 -26.82 17.30 12.74
N SER A 372 -27.52 16.83 11.72
CA SER A 372 -28.98 16.96 11.64
C SER A 372 -29.65 16.25 12.79
N TRP A 373 -29.21 15.05 13.18
CA TRP A 373 -29.75 14.29 14.28
C TRP A 373 -29.58 15.02 15.62
N VAL A 374 -28.39 15.54 15.93
CA VAL A 374 -28.15 16.21 17.20
C VAL A 374 -28.86 17.55 17.28
N GLU A 375 -28.99 18.31 16.21
CA GLU A 375 -29.75 19.56 16.19
C GLU A 375 -31.25 19.34 16.39
N GLU A 376 -31.80 18.24 15.87
CA GLU A 376 -33.20 17.85 16.18
C GLU A 376 -33.38 17.52 17.68
N ARG A 377 -32.42 16.82 18.29
CA ARG A 377 -32.44 16.51 19.72
C ARG A 377 -32.36 17.78 20.57
N LYS A 378 -31.50 18.72 20.23
CA LYS A 378 -31.37 20.01 20.91
C LYS A 378 -32.68 20.83 20.95
N LYS A 379 -33.53 20.69 19.92
CA LYS A 379 -34.82 21.36 19.88
C LYS A 379 -35.78 20.84 20.93
N SER A 380 -35.73 19.56 21.26
CA SER A 380 -36.58 18.91 22.24
C SER A 380 -35.97 18.88 23.66
N ASP A 381 -34.66 18.82 23.74
CA ASP A 381 -33.91 18.79 25.00
C ASP A 381 -32.56 19.53 24.84
N ARG A 382 -32.45 20.66 25.53
CA ARG A 382 -31.25 21.54 25.46
C ARG A 382 -30.02 20.98 26.16
N SER A 383 -30.09 19.85 26.85
CA SER A 383 -28.94 19.17 27.45
C SER A 383 -27.98 18.61 26.39
N TRP A 384 -28.55 18.21 25.25
CA TRP A 384 -27.73 17.68 24.15
C TRP A 384 -26.78 18.74 23.59
N ASN A 385 -25.51 18.37 23.50
CA ASN A 385 -24.45 19.21 22.96
C ASN A 385 -23.53 18.38 22.06
N TYR A 386 -22.75 19.07 21.21
CA TYR A 386 -21.74 18.39 20.43
C TYR A 386 -20.50 19.27 20.23
N ARG A 387 -19.39 18.59 19.96
CA ARG A 387 -18.13 19.17 19.50
C ARG A 387 -17.66 18.40 18.28
N LEU A 388 -17.06 19.09 17.32
CA LEU A 388 -16.55 18.52 16.08
C LEU A 388 -15.05 18.82 15.96
N LEU A 389 -14.28 17.80 15.63
CA LEU A 389 -12.86 17.88 15.30
C LEU A 389 -12.66 17.36 13.89
N GLN A 390 -11.84 18.02 13.10
CA GLN A 390 -11.29 17.48 11.88
C GLN A 390 -9.80 17.22 12.09
N VAL A 391 -9.38 15.98 11.89
CA VAL A 391 -8.02 15.52 12.10
C VAL A 391 -7.37 15.27 10.76
N GLN A 392 -6.29 16.00 10.47
CA GLN A 392 -5.43 15.77 9.32
C GLN A 392 -4.07 15.28 9.81
N LEU A 393 -3.72 14.07 9.39
CA LEU A 393 -2.46 13.44 9.77
C LEU A 393 -1.56 13.28 8.57
N SER A 394 -0.27 13.46 8.78
CA SER A 394 0.74 13.09 7.80
C SER A 394 1.84 12.31 8.50
N ARG A 395 2.23 11.18 7.92
CA ARG A 395 3.36 10.39 8.40
C ARG A 395 4.60 10.73 7.57
N SER A 396 5.75 10.81 8.24
CA SER A 396 7.01 10.99 7.54
C SER A 396 7.39 9.69 6.82
N ILE A 397 7.77 9.81 5.56
CA ILE A 397 8.29 8.71 4.76
C ILE A 397 9.64 9.08 4.16
N PRO A 398 10.58 8.14 4.07
CA PRO A 398 11.86 8.38 3.42
C PRO A 398 11.68 8.48 1.90
N ILE A 399 12.38 9.45 1.29
CA ILE A 399 12.55 9.57 -0.16
C ILE A 399 14.03 9.81 -0.42
N ALA A 400 14.70 8.82 -0.97
CA ALA A 400 16.15 8.87 -1.15
C ALA A 400 16.86 9.23 0.17
N ASN A 401 17.61 10.32 0.16
CA ASN A 401 18.32 10.87 1.33
C ASN A 401 17.49 11.94 2.09
N LEU A 402 16.23 12.12 1.71
CA LEU A 402 15.33 13.11 2.28
C LEU A 402 14.15 12.43 2.97
N THR A 403 13.40 13.21 3.72
CA THR A 403 12.14 12.78 4.34
C THR A 403 11.03 13.71 3.89
N ARG A 404 9.88 13.17 3.50
CA ARG A 404 8.67 13.97 3.25
C ARG A 404 7.52 13.52 4.12
N PHE A 405 6.51 14.36 4.25
CA PHE A 405 5.23 14.00 4.84
C PHE A 405 4.26 13.48 3.76
N THR A 406 3.63 12.33 4.04
CA THR A 406 2.55 11.77 3.22
C THR A 406 1.25 11.84 4.02
N PRO A 407 0.20 12.52 3.49
CA PRO A 407 -1.05 12.66 4.20
C PRO A 407 -1.80 11.33 4.26
N LEU A 408 -2.49 11.10 5.39
CA LEU A 408 -3.55 10.12 5.53
C LEU A 408 -4.89 10.78 5.21
N ASN A 409 -5.93 9.98 4.95
CA ASN A 409 -7.27 10.52 4.75
C ASN A 409 -7.73 11.31 5.99
N PRO A 410 -8.24 12.53 5.82
CA PRO A 410 -8.80 13.30 6.93
C PRO A 410 -9.96 12.55 7.60
N VAL A 411 -10.00 12.61 8.92
CA VAL A 411 -11.07 11.99 9.72
C VAL A 411 -11.80 13.08 10.51
N ASN A 412 -13.12 13.07 10.42
CA ASN A 412 -13.96 13.89 11.29
C ASN A 412 -14.33 13.09 12.54
N ILE A 413 -14.09 13.66 13.71
CA ILE A 413 -14.50 13.09 15.00
C ILE A 413 -15.56 14.00 15.57
N MET A 414 -16.75 13.45 15.83
CA MET A 414 -17.84 14.15 16.46
C MET A 414 -18.11 13.56 17.83
N ILE A 415 -18.14 14.41 18.83
CA ILE A 415 -18.43 14.06 20.22
C ILE A 415 -19.80 14.62 20.56
N ILE A 416 -20.73 13.78 21.01
CA ILE A 416 -22.09 14.14 21.39
C ILE A 416 -22.29 13.73 22.86
N SER A 417 -22.81 14.66 23.68
CA SER A 417 -23.16 14.43 25.08
C SER A 417 -24.60 14.86 25.36
N SER A 418 -25.20 14.24 26.35
CA SER A 418 -26.54 14.57 26.84
C SER A 418 -26.51 14.97 28.31
#